data_3d81df052a4b9bf371e5bb62edaafba8
#
_entry.id   3d81df052a4b9bf371e5bb62edaafba8
#
_cell.length_a   1.000
_cell.length_b   1.000
_cell.length_c   1.000
_cell.angle_alpha   90.00
_cell.angle_beta   90.00
_cell.angle_gamma   90.00
#
_symmetry.space_group_name_H-M   'P 1'
#
loop_
_entity.id
_entity.type
_entity.pdbx_description
1 polymer ?
#
loop_
_entity_poly.entity_id
_entity_poly.type
_entity_poly.pdbx_seq_one_letter_code
_entity_poly.pdbx_strand_id
1 'polypeptide(L)'
;LNYLLVHLNSEVPSYVSDCISSIKIADPHSEIYLCTDQVYSNADCNILDLSSVISGQTNEAINSSFYKNDSNILWKTSMWRIFVLRDMANFLGLSNYVHFDSDVILLQPFDSVKNQLTFDGLSITPCSEREFVFGYSFFSNPDKHNFLCDILFSVLEDTETQNKLCHRWGKGNIPPMVNEMQLMAGIYDYSDQGKNLISILNTMPTETTNVIFDPSSYGQHLFGTCNAQGPGYAERHHWIGDMILDGNLKVYIEDGVAFAEKENKKTKIANLHIHSKNTSEVLDTILNKKNLFMENVL
;
A
#
# COMPACT_ATOMS: atom_id res chain seq x y z
N LEU A 1 6.28 -2.01 17.95
CA LEU A 1 6.13 -1.89 16.50
C LEU A 1 5.81 -0.45 16.14
N ASN A 2 6.31 0.02 14.99
CA ASN A 2 6.05 1.38 14.50
C ASN A 2 5.27 1.30 13.19
N TYR A 3 4.26 2.17 13.06
CA TYR A 3 3.53 2.41 11.82
C TYR A 3 3.85 3.83 11.34
N LEU A 4 4.33 3.94 10.11
CA LEU A 4 4.61 5.22 9.47
C LEU A 4 3.57 5.49 8.39
N LEU A 5 2.86 6.61 8.50
CA LEU A 5 1.89 7.10 7.54
C LEU A 5 2.39 8.40 6.92
N VAL A 6 2.01 8.67 5.69
CA VAL A 6 2.38 9.89 4.96
C VAL A 6 1.14 10.46 4.27
N HIS A 7 0.85 11.74 4.49
CA HIS A 7 -0.21 12.47 3.79
C HIS A 7 0.28 13.87 3.42
N LEU A 8 0.32 14.18 2.12
CA LEU A 8 0.97 15.39 1.58
C LEU A 8 0.06 16.16 0.63
N ASN A 9 0.28 17.48 0.54
CA ASN A 9 -0.27 18.40 -0.46
C ASN A 9 -1.80 18.58 -0.44
N SER A 10 -2.48 18.14 0.61
CA SER A 10 -3.90 18.38 0.79
C SER A 10 -4.26 18.33 2.27
N GLU A 11 -5.40 18.92 2.63
CA GLU A 11 -5.96 18.76 3.97
C GLU A 11 -6.09 17.27 4.33
N VAL A 12 -5.75 16.93 5.59
CA VAL A 12 -5.81 15.55 6.05
C VAL A 12 -7.27 15.09 6.18
N PRO A 13 -7.72 14.14 5.36
CA PRO A 13 -9.13 13.74 5.34
C PRO A 13 -9.47 12.79 6.50
N SER A 14 -10.78 12.65 6.78
CA SER A 14 -11.28 11.86 7.91
C SER A 14 -10.87 10.38 7.87
N TYR A 15 -10.72 9.80 6.69
CA TYR A 15 -10.31 8.40 6.56
C TYR A 15 -8.92 8.11 7.14
N VAL A 16 -8.05 9.13 7.28
CA VAL A 16 -6.76 8.99 7.97
C VAL A 16 -6.96 8.70 9.46
N SER A 17 -7.94 9.35 10.10
CA SER A 17 -8.31 9.05 11.50
C SER A 17 -8.84 7.63 11.65
N ASP A 18 -9.64 7.14 10.70
CA ASP A 18 -10.16 5.77 10.70
C ASP A 18 -9.02 4.74 10.52
N CYS A 19 -8.06 5.05 9.64
CA CYS A 19 -6.85 4.25 9.46
C CYS A 19 -6.07 4.14 10.79
N ILE A 20 -5.78 5.28 11.47
CA ILE A 20 -5.11 5.32 12.76
C ILE A 20 -5.89 4.51 13.81
N SER A 21 -7.21 4.68 13.87
CA SER A 21 -8.07 3.93 14.80
C SER A 21 -8.00 2.43 14.55
N SER A 22 -7.98 1.99 13.28
CA SER A 22 -7.86 0.58 12.94
C SER A 22 -6.53 -0.02 13.42
N ILE A 23 -5.43 0.72 13.31
CA ILE A 23 -4.13 0.30 13.85
C ILE A 23 -4.20 0.12 15.37
N LYS A 24 -4.77 1.10 16.08
CA LYS A 24 -4.89 1.02 17.55
C LYS A 24 -5.79 -0.12 18.02
N ILE A 25 -6.78 -0.48 17.23
CA ILE A 25 -7.65 -1.66 17.50
C ILE A 25 -6.86 -2.96 17.30
N ALA A 26 -6.13 -3.08 16.20
CA ALA A 26 -5.40 -4.31 15.87
C ALA A 26 -4.11 -4.48 16.70
N ASP A 27 -3.34 -3.40 16.87
CA ASP A 27 -2.06 -3.35 17.57
C ASP A 27 -2.04 -2.23 18.63
N PRO A 28 -2.73 -2.37 19.79
CA PRO A 28 -2.94 -1.29 20.78
C PRO A 28 -1.65 -0.67 21.34
N HIS A 29 -0.57 -1.42 21.36
CA HIS A 29 0.73 -0.99 21.91
C HIS A 29 1.70 -0.45 20.87
N SER A 30 1.26 -0.27 19.63
CA SER A 30 2.09 0.27 18.55
C SER A 30 2.23 1.80 18.67
N GLU A 31 3.37 2.30 18.18
CA GLU A 31 3.58 3.73 17.94
C GLU A 31 3.17 4.05 16.50
N ILE A 32 2.40 5.12 16.33
CA ILE A 32 1.95 5.59 15.02
C ILE A 32 2.51 6.98 14.77
N TYR A 33 3.09 7.19 13.60
CA TYR A 33 3.64 8.47 13.17
C TYR A 33 3.00 8.85 11.82
N LEU A 34 2.50 10.06 11.71
CA LEU A 34 2.01 10.65 10.47
C LEU A 34 2.87 11.83 10.08
N CYS A 35 3.55 11.74 8.94
CA CYS A 35 4.23 12.88 8.34
C CYS A 35 3.29 13.61 7.38
N THR A 36 3.15 14.92 7.58
CA THR A 36 2.30 15.78 6.75
C THR A 36 2.86 17.20 6.67
N ASP A 37 2.51 17.91 5.60
CA ASP A 37 2.76 19.33 5.39
C ASP A 37 1.56 20.20 5.82
N GLN A 38 0.58 19.60 6.48
CA GLN A 38 -0.65 20.25 6.93
C GLN A 38 -0.71 20.35 8.46
N VAL A 39 -1.45 21.35 8.96
CA VAL A 39 -1.77 21.43 10.39
C VAL A 39 -2.79 20.34 10.71
N TYR A 40 -2.38 19.38 11.51
CA TYR A 40 -3.22 18.26 11.92
C TYR A 40 -2.90 17.83 13.35
N SER A 41 -3.88 17.28 14.06
CA SER A 41 -3.72 16.70 15.39
C SER A 41 -4.59 15.46 15.55
N ASN A 42 -4.04 14.44 16.19
CA ASN A 42 -4.76 13.21 16.55
C ASN A 42 -4.15 12.67 17.84
N ALA A 43 -4.98 12.28 18.81
CA ALA A 43 -4.52 11.86 20.15
C ALA A 43 -3.77 10.51 20.10
N ASP A 44 -4.04 9.68 19.11
CA ASP A 44 -3.49 8.33 18.97
C ASP A 44 -2.27 8.26 18.03
N CYS A 45 -1.79 9.42 17.53
CA CYS A 45 -0.73 9.48 16.53
C CYS A 45 0.24 10.63 16.81
N ASN A 46 1.53 10.36 16.61
CA ASN A 46 2.58 11.39 16.65
C ASN A 46 2.66 12.08 15.29
N ILE A 47 2.45 13.40 15.26
CA ILE A 47 2.50 14.17 14.02
C ILE A 47 3.92 14.69 13.79
N LEU A 48 4.44 14.44 12.58
CA LEU A 48 5.74 14.96 12.13
C LEU A 48 5.51 15.99 11.02
N ASP A 49 6.06 17.18 11.22
CA ASP A 49 6.07 18.19 10.16
C ASP A 49 7.06 17.78 9.05
N LEU A 50 6.59 17.78 7.81
CA LEU A 50 7.39 17.38 6.64
C LEU A 50 8.72 18.13 6.59
N SER A 51 8.71 19.46 6.81
CA SER A 51 9.89 20.30 6.68
C SER A 51 10.99 20.00 7.70
N SER A 52 10.62 19.39 8.84
CA SER A 52 11.57 18.99 9.88
C SER A 52 12.20 17.61 9.64
N VAL A 53 11.64 16.82 8.72
CA VAL A 53 12.03 15.41 8.50
C VAL A 53 12.81 15.23 7.22
N ILE A 54 12.46 15.93 6.14
CA ILE A 54 13.00 15.66 4.80
C ILE A 54 14.48 15.99 4.65
N SER A 55 15.21 15.11 3.96
CA SER A 55 16.60 15.29 3.56
C SER A 55 16.73 16.14 2.28
N GLY A 56 17.95 16.56 1.96
CA GLY A 56 18.27 17.22 0.70
C GLY A 56 17.88 16.39 -0.52
N GLN A 57 18.18 15.08 -0.52
CA GLN A 57 17.82 14.17 -1.61
C GLN A 57 16.29 14.07 -1.80
N THR A 58 15.53 13.98 -0.71
CA THR A 58 14.06 13.96 -0.79
C THR A 58 13.54 15.28 -1.37
N ASN A 59 14.09 16.42 -0.96
CA ASN A 59 13.70 17.71 -1.51
C ASN A 59 14.05 17.82 -3.02
N GLU A 60 15.17 17.28 -3.45
CA GLU A 60 15.55 17.20 -4.88
C GLU A 60 14.58 16.27 -5.65
N ALA A 61 14.24 15.10 -5.11
CA ALA A 61 13.27 14.18 -5.71
C ALA A 61 11.89 14.83 -5.88
N ILE A 62 11.41 15.58 -4.87
CA ILE A 62 10.15 16.33 -4.91
C ILE A 62 10.18 17.39 -6.05
N ASN A 63 11.33 18.01 -6.28
CA ASN A 63 11.51 19.04 -7.29
C ASN A 63 12.02 18.52 -8.65
N SER A 64 12.16 17.20 -8.83
CA SER A 64 12.67 16.61 -10.06
C SER A 64 11.80 16.94 -11.28
N SER A 65 12.41 16.93 -12.47
CA SER A 65 11.72 17.27 -13.72
C SER A 65 10.74 16.19 -14.18
N PHE A 66 10.87 14.98 -13.68
CA PHE A 66 10.08 13.81 -14.09
C PHE A 66 8.56 14.06 -14.01
N TYR A 67 8.11 14.69 -12.93
CA TYR A 67 6.69 14.99 -12.72
C TYR A 67 6.30 16.43 -13.01
N LYS A 68 7.21 17.29 -13.53
CA LYS A 68 6.88 18.73 -13.77
C LYS A 68 5.68 18.93 -14.68
N ASN A 69 5.52 18.05 -15.67
CA ASN A 69 4.44 18.13 -16.65
C ASN A 69 3.18 17.33 -16.25
N ASP A 70 3.22 16.58 -15.16
CA ASP A 70 2.06 15.86 -14.68
C ASP A 70 1.24 16.78 -13.77
N SER A 71 -0.03 16.99 -14.15
CA SER A 71 -0.98 17.75 -13.34
C SER A 71 -1.57 16.94 -12.19
N ASN A 72 -1.42 15.61 -12.21
CA ASN A 72 -1.98 14.74 -11.18
C ASN A 72 -1.04 14.66 -9.96
N ILE A 73 -1.41 15.38 -8.91
CA ILE A 73 -0.64 15.43 -7.66
C ILE A 73 -0.56 14.05 -6.97
N LEU A 74 -1.52 13.17 -7.20
CA LEU A 74 -1.56 11.83 -6.61
C LEU A 74 -0.30 11.03 -6.98
N TRP A 75 0.08 10.98 -8.24
CA TRP A 75 1.28 10.23 -8.69
C TRP A 75 2.57 10.79 -8.13
N LYS A 76 2.64 12.13 -7.96
CA LYS A 76 3.79 12.78 -7.33
C LYS A 76 3.93 12.37 -5.87
N THR A 77 2.86 12.51 -5.10
CA THR A 77 2.85 12.21 -3.67
C THR A 77 3.09 10.74 -3.40
N SER A 78 2.57 9.85 -4.24
CA SER A 78 2.81 8.41 -4.14
C SER A 78 4.29 8.05 -4.28
N MET A 79 5.01 8.69 -5.20
CA MET A 79 6.44 8.51 -5.35
C MET A 79 7.24 9.16 -4.20
N TRP A 80 6.92 10.42 -3.85
CA TRP A 80 7.64 11.14 -2.79
C TRP A 80 7.52 10.43 -1.43
N ARG A 81 6.41 9.80 -1.19
CA ARG A 81 6.14 9.02 0.01
C ARG A 81 7.26 8.04 0.34
N ILE A 82 7.85 7.36 -0.65
CA ILE A 82 8.91 6.38 -0.43
C ILE A 82 10.16 7.05 0.17
N PHE A 83 10.53 8.22 -0.33
CA PHE A 83 11.65 9.01 0.20
C PHE A 83 11.33 9.58 1.58
N VAL A 84 10.11 10.09 1.78
CA VAL A 84 9.66 10.62 3.07
C VAL A 84 9.67 9.53 4.15
N LEU A 85 9.22 8.31 3.83
CA LEU A 85 9.27 7.17 4.75
C LEU A 85 10.68 6.83 5.19
N ARG A 86 11.66 6.85 4.27
CA ARG A 86 13.08 6.67 4.60
C ARG A 86 13.55 7.76 5.56
N ASP A 87 13.23 9.01 5.25
CA ASP A 87 13.66 10.15 6.07
C ASP A 87 13.00 10.11 7.47
N MET A 88 11.71 9.74 7.57
CA MET A 88 11.05 9.49 8.84
C MET A 88 11.74 8.41 9.65
N ALA A 89 12.05 7.28 9.02
CA ALA A 89 12.74 6.17 9.71
C ALA A 89 14.12 6.59 10.22
N ASN A 90 14.89 7.33 9.41
CA ASN A 90 16.19 7.86 9.81
C ASN A 90 16.06 8.89 10.95
N PHE A 91 15.09 9.82 10.87
CA PHE A 91 14.82 10.83 11.88
C PHE A 91 14.45 10.21 13.25
N LEU A 92 13.66 9.14 13.21
CA LEU A 92 13.20 8.41 14.40
C LEU A 92 14.19 7.33 14.87
N GLY A 93 15.24 7.04 14.10
CA GLY A 93 16.20 5.97 14.41
C GLY A 93 15.61 4.57 14.32
N LEU A 94 14.65 4.34 13.42
CA LEU A 94 13.95 3.06 13.27
C LEU A 94 14.68 2.12 12.34
N SER A 95 14.85 0.86 12.76
CA SER A 95 15.38 -0.21 11.92
C SER A 95 14.32 -0.95 11.10
N ASN A 96 13.06 -0.87 11.52
CA ASN A 96 11.92 -1.47 10.82
C ASN A 96 10.61 -0.76 11.17
N TYR A 97 9.65 -0.83 10.24
CA TYR A 97 8.32 -0.27 10.40
C TYR A 97 7.33 -0.85 9.37
N VAL A 98 6.05 -0.74 9.67
CA VAL A 98 4.95 -1.01 8.73
C VAL A 98 4.51 0.29 8.10
N HIS A 99 4.20 0.24 6.81
CA HIS A 99 3.55 1.33 6.08
C HIS A 99 2.45 0.78 5.18
N PHE A 100 1.38 1.55 5.04
CA PHE A 100 0.32 1.38 4.05
C PHE A 100 -0.34 2.72 3.74
N ASP A 101 -1.12 2.76 2.67
CA ASP A 101 -1.89 3.93 2.28
C ASP A 101 -2.86 4.36 3.39
N SER A 102 -3.10 5.65 3.53
CA SER A 102 -3.92 6.20 4.62
C SER A 102 -5.41 5.83 4.54
N ASP A 103 -5.85 5.23 3.44
CA ASP A 103 -7.20 4.69 3.22
C ASP A 103 -7.25 3.16 3.39
N VAL A 104 -6.26 2.61 4.07
CA VAL A 104 -6.24 1.20 4.48
C VAL A 104 -6.81 1.05 5.89
N ILE A 105 -7.61 0.01 6.09
CA ILE A 105 -8.09 -0.45 7.40
C ILE A 105 -7.34 -1.73 7.77
N LEU A 106 -6.61 -1.71 8.88
CA LEU A 106 -5.90 -2.85 9.42
C LEU A 106 -6.89 -3.76 10.19
N LEU A 107 -6.90 -5.05 9.85
CA LEU A 107 -7.84 -6.03 10.41
C LEU A 107 -7.16 -7.06 11.31
N GLN A 108 -5.88 -7.33 11.08
CA GLN A 108 -5.13 -8.34 11.83
C GLN A 108 -3.89 -7.72 12.47
N PRO A 109 -3.53 -8.14 13.69
CA PRO A 109 -2.32 -7.65 14.35
C PRO A 109 -1.05 -8.10 13.62
N PHE A 110 0.02 -7.32 13.77
CA PHE A 110 1.33 -7.62 13.19
C PHE A 110 1.82 -9.04 13.52
N ASP A 111 1.62 -9.50 14.75
CA ASP A 111 2.04 -10.83 15.17
C ASP A 111 1.43 -11.97 14.35
N SER A 112 0.25 -11.77 13.77
CA SER A 112 -0.40 -12.77 12.91
C SER A 112 0.22 -12.88 11.52
N VAL A 113 0.95 -11.87 11.08
CA VAL A 113 1.50 -11.77 9.72
C VAL A 113 3.03 -11.79 9.67
N LYS A 114 3.72 -11.55 10.79
CA LYS A 114 5.18 -11.37 10.86
C LYS A 114 5.99 -12.49 10.21
N ASN A 115 5.49 -13.73 10.22
CA ASN A 115 6.18 -14.88 9.63
C ASN A 115 6.21 -14.85 8.08
N GLN A 116 5.43 -13.96 7.47
CA GLN A 116 5.38 -13.76 6.02
C GLN A 116 6.24 -12.59 5.56
N LEU A 117 6.83 -11.84 6.50
CA LEU A 117 7.60 -10.64 6.22
C LEU A 117 9.09 -10.97 6.12
N THR A 118 9.80 -10.29 5.22
CA THR A 118 11.27 -10.33 5.23
C THR A 118 11.82 -9.31 6.21
N PHE A 119 12.81 -9.70 6.99
CA PHE A 119 13.54 -8.79 7.87
C PHE A 119 14.86 -8.30 7.25
N ASP A 120 14.96 -8.38 5.92
CA ASP A 120 16.10 -7.91 5.16
C ASP A 120 15.63 -7.24 3.85
N GLY A 121 14.97 -6.10 3.97
CA GLY A 121 14.49 -5.29 2.84
C GLY A 121 13.03 -4.85 2.95
N LEU A 122 12.34 -4.78 1.83
CA LEU A 122 10.95 -4.39 1.70
C LEU A 122 10.07 -5.60 1.40
N SER A 123 9.06 -5.84 2.23
CA SER A 123 7.92 -6.68 1.88
C SER A 123 6.79 -5.80 1.37
N ILE A 124 6.18 -6.13 0.22
CA ILE A 124 5.16 -5.30 -0.45
C ILE A 124 4.08 -6.17 -1.10
N THR A 125 2.89 -5.61 -1.27
CA THR A 125 1.72 -6.30 -1.82
C THR A 125 1.69 -6.22 -3.35
N PRO A 126 1.72 -7.35 -4.08
CA PRO A 126 1.59 -7.35 -5.54
C PRO A 126 0.12 -7.29 -5.97
N CYS A 127 -0.22 -6.45 -6.96
CA CYS A 127 -1.53 -6.44 -7.63
C CYS A 127 -1.50 -7.29 -8.91
N SER A 128 -0.41 -7.17 -9.66
CA SER A 128 -0.15 -7.83 -10.93
C SER A 128 1.35 -8.06 -11.12
N GLU A 129 1.75 -8.69 -12.23
CA GLU A 129 3.17 -8.78 -12.61
C GLU A 129 3.85 -7.41 -12.78
N ARG A 130 3.06 -6.36 -12.96
CA ARG A 130 3.53 -5.04 -13.36
C ARG A 130 3.30 -3.96 -12.32
N GLU A 131 2.62 -4.28 -11.22
CA GLU A 131 2.19 -3.30 -10.24
C GLU A 131 2.25 -3.87 -8.83
N PHE A 132 2.99 -3.19 -7.95
CA PHE A 132 3.05 -3.47 -6.52
C PHE A 132 2.51 -2.27 -5.76
N VAL A 133 1.56 -2.50 -4.86
CA VAL A 133 0.85 -1.44 -4.14
C VAL A 133 1.28 -1.36 -2.67
N PHE A 134 1.33 -0.15 -2.13
CA PHE A 134 1.52 0.09 -0.71
C PHE A 134 0.22 -0.11 0.10
N GLY A 135 -0.57 -1.13 -0.25
CA GLY A 135 -1.73 -1.58 0.51
C GLY A 135 -1.36 -2.19 1.86
N TYR A 136 -0.22 -2.86 1.93
CA TYR A 136 0.54 -3.23 3.12
C TYR A 136 2.00 -3.40 2.74
N SER A 137 2.89 -2.78 3.50
CA SER A 137 4.32 -2.94 3.31
C SER A 137 5.04 -2.98 4.65
N PHE A 138 6.16 -3.71 4.69
CA PHE A 138 7.05 -3.77 5.84
C PHE A 138 8.46 -3.48 5.38
N PHE A 139 9.00 -2.40 5.89
CA PHE A 139 10.38 -2.00 5.67
C PHE A 139 11.24 -2.50 6.82
N SER A 140 12.34 -3.14 6.48
CA SER A 140 13.40 -3.50 7.39
C SER A 140 14.74 -3.23 6.72
N ASN A 141 15.81 -3.16 7.49
CA ASN A 141 17.12 -2.84 6.98
C ASN A 141 17.22 -1.44 6.34
N PRO A 142 17.58 -0.40 7.14
CA PRO A 142 17.67 0.99 6.66
C PRO A 142 18.61 1.17 5.46
N ASP A 143 19.71 0.41 5.37
CA ASP A 143 20.66 0.50 4.24
C ASP A 143 19.99 0.07 2.94
N LYS A 144 19.15 -0.96 2.98
CA LYS A 144 18.39 -1.39 1.79
C LYS A 144 17.32 -0.38 1.41
N HIS A 145 16.69 0.29 2.38
CA HIS A 145 15.77 1.37 2.07
C HIS A 145 16.48 2.57 1.45
N ASN A 146 17.64 2.95 1.99
CA ASN A 146 18.48 3.99 1.38
C ASN A 146 18.85 3.62 -0.06
N PHE A 147 19.31 2.40 -0.29
CA PHE A 147 19.67 1.91 -1.62
C PHE A 147 18.46 1.88 -2.58
N LEU A 148 17.28 1.50 -2.11
CA LEU A 148 16.04 1.60 -2.91
C LEU A 148 15.75 3.03 -3.34
N CYS A 149 15.87 3.99 -2.42
CA CYS A 149 15.71 5.42 -2.73
C CYS A 149 16.76 5.92 -3.72
N ASP A 150 18.00 5.46 -3.65
CA ASP A 150 19.05 5.82 -4.62
C ASP A 150 18.73 5.30 -6.02
N ILE A 151 18.21 4.07 -6.14
CA ILE A 151 17.73 3.53 -7.43
C ILE A 151 16.58 4.40 -7.97
N LEU A 152 15.56 4.67 -7.13
CA LEU A 152 14.42 5.50 -7.53
C LEU A 152 14.87 6.90 -7.95
N PHE A 153 15.77 7.51 -7.21
CA PHE A 153 16.32 8.82 -7.54
C PHE A 153 17.03 8.81 -8.90
N SER A 154 17.87 7.80 -9.16
CA SER A 154 18.53 7.62 -10.45
C SER A 154 17.53 7.49 -11.60
N VAL A 155 16.42 6.77 -11.38
CA VAL A 155 15.34 6.66 -12.37
C VAL A 155 14.67 8.01 -12.62
N LEU A 156 14.45 8.83 -11.58
CA LEU A 156 13.86 10.16 -11.73
C LEU A 156 14.73 11.14 -12.53
N GLU A 157 16.06 10.96 -12.49
CA GLU A 157 17.03 11.83 -13.17
C GLU A 157 17.39 11.34 -14.60
N ASP A 158 17.22 10.05 -14.90
CA ASP A 158 17.65 9.44 -16.17
C ASP A 158 16.47 9.04 -17.06
N THR A 159 16.22 9.87 -18.08
CA THR A 159 15.17 9.61 -19.08
C THR A 159 15.39 8.30 -19.88
N GLU A 160 16.64 7.86 -20.09
CA GLU A 160 16.90 6.61 -20.81
C GLU A 160 16.50 5.41 -19.97
N THR A 161 16.81 5.40 -18.68
CA THR A 161 16.38 4.37 -17.74
C THR A 161 14.86 4.35 -17.60
N GLN A 162 14.21 5.53 -17.52
CA GLN A 162 12.75 5.63 -17.54
C GLN A 162 12.17 4.98 -18.79
N ASN A 163 12.69 5.32 -19.97
CA ASN A 163 12.25 4.77 -21.25
C ASN A 163 12.45 3.24 -21.29
N LYS A 164 13.55 2.71 -20.79
CA LYS A 164 13.81 1.26 -20.75
C LYS A 164 12.80 0.54 -19.86
N LEU A 165 12.49 1.08 -18.69
CA LEU A 165 11.46 0.54 -17.80
C LEU A 165 10.07 0.59 -18.44
N CYS A 166 9.74 1.71 -19.09
CA CYS A 166 8.46 1.88 -19.79
C CYS A 166 8.32 0.95 -21.01
N HIS A 167 9.37 0.78 -21.82
CA HIS A 167 9.34 -0.09 -22.99
C HIS A 167 9.21 -1.57 -22.62
N ARG A 168 9.73 -1.98 -21.48
CA ARG A 168 9.62 -3.37 -21.03
C ARG A 168 8.16 -3.77 -20.74
N TRP A 169 7.32 -2.82 -20.33
CA TRP A 169 5.91 -3.05 -19.98
C TRP A 169 4.89 -2.41 -20.92
N GLY A 170 5.32 -1.48 -21.77
CA GLY A 170 4.46 -0.85 -22.78
C GLY A 170 4.40 -1.68 -24.04
N LYS A 171 3.26 -2.25 -24.39
CA LYS A 171 2.95 -2.60 -25.78
C LYS A 171 2.66 -1.29 -26.51
N GLY A 172 3.69 -0.69 -27.14
CA GLY A 172 3.62 0.37 -28.13
C GLY A 172 2.70 1.57 -27.84
N ASN A 173 3.25 2.79 -27.91
CA ASN A 173 2.53 4.08 -27.99
C ASN A 173 1.76 4.59 -26.74
N ILE A 174 1.94 4.03 -25.55
CA ILE A 174 1.46 4.66 -24.32
C ILE A 174 2.57 5.58 -23.82
N PRO A 175 2.27 6.88 -23.56
CA PRO A 175 3.26 7.76 -22.98
C PRO A 175 3.70 7.20 -21.62
N PRO A 176 5.00 7.33 -21.28
CA PRO A 176 5.56 6.75 -20.07
C PRO A 176 5.09 7.53 -18.85
N MET A 177 3.92 7.19 -18.30
CA MET A 177 3.61 7.48 -16.91
C MET A 177 4.00 6.24 -16.12
N VAL A 178 5.20 6.23 -15.58
CA VAL A 178 5.61 5.22 -14.63
C VAL A 178 5.19 5.72 -13.26
N ASN A 179 4.10 5.16 -12.74
CA ASN A 179 3.72 5.38 -11.36
C ASN A 179 4.63 4.57 -10.42
N GLU A 180 4.57 4.84 -9.12
CA GLU A 180 5.40 4.15 -8.13
C GLU A 180 5.14 2.64 -8.10
N MET A 181 3.91 2.19 -8.35
CA MET A 181 3.55 0.76 -8.36
C MET A 181 4.29 0.01 -9.47
N GLN A 182 4.35 0.60 -10.67
CA GLN A 182 5.08 0.05 -11.81
C GLN A 182 6.59 0.10 -11.61
N LEU A 183 7.11 1.18 -11.01
CA LEU A 183 8.54 1.29 -10.68
C LEU A 183 8.95 0.21 -9.68
N MET A 184 8.16 -0.03 -8.63
CA MET A 184 8.46 -1.08 -7.64
C MET A 184 8.48 -2.48 -8.27
N ALA A 185 7.52 -2.81 -9.12
CA ALA A 185 7.51 -4.05 -9.87
C ALA A 185 8.70 -4.14 -10.83
N GLY A 186 9.08 -3.01 -11.46
CA GLY A 186 10.23 -2.91 -12.33
C GLY A 186 11.55 -3.15 -11.65
N ILE A 187 11.75 -2.55 -10.52
CA ILE A 187 12.96 -2.75 -9.71
C ILE A 187 13.06 -4.23 -9.30
N TYR A 188 11.95 -4.84 -8.89
CA TYR A 188 11.92 -6.27 -8.55
C TYR A 188 12.35 -7.17 -9.71
N ASP A 189 11.89 -6.90 -10.94
CA ASP A 189 12.14 -7.74 -12.11
C ASP A 189 13.46 -7.44 -12.82
N TYR A 190 14.00 -6.22 -12.64
CA TYR A 190 15.13 -5.73 -13.45
C TYR A 190 16.45 -6.46 -13.17
N SER A 191 16.65 -6.92 -11.92
CA SER A 191 17.93 -7.54 -11.52
C SER A 191 17.77 -8.46 -10.32
N ASP A 192 18.76 -9.35 -10.11
CA ASP A 192 18.86 -10.12 -8.87
C ASP A 192 18.96 -9.23 -7.63
N GLN A 193 19.48 -8.01 -7.77
CA GLN A 193 19.50 -7.01 -6.70
C GLN A 193 18.09 -6.58 -6.30
N GLY A 194 17.16 -6.37 -7.25
CA GLY A 194 15.77 -6.03 -6.97
C GLY A 194 15.06 -7.13 -6.18
N LYS A 195 15.26 -8.40 -6.55
CA LYS A 195 14.72 -9.55 -5.81
C LYS A 195 15.32 -9.71 -4.42
N ASN A 196 16.54 -9.23 -4.20
CA ASN A 196 17.16 -9.16 -2.88
C ASN A 196 16.68 -7.96 -2.03
N LEU A 197 16.11 -6.93 -2.67
CA LEU A 197 15.56 -5.75 -1.98
C LEU A 197 14.09 -5.92 -1.62
N ILE A 198 13.32 -6.58 -2.49
CA ILE A 198 11.87 -6.65 -2.43
C ILE A 198 11.42 -8.10 -2.30
N SER A 199 10.56 -8.36 -1.33
CA SER A 199 9.84 -9.62 -1.13
C SER A 199 8.33 -9.36 -1.33
N ILE A 200 7.66 -10.23 -2.08
CA ILE A 200 6.23 -10.09 -2.35
C ILE A 200 5.39 -10.83 -1.29
N LEU A 201 4.33 -10.16 -0.83
CA LEU A 201 3.40 -10.70 0.16
C LEU A 201 2.34 -11.60 -0.49
N ASN A 202 1.84 -12.56 0.28
CA ASN A 202 0.78 -13.45 -0.18
C ASN A 202 -0.57 -12.73 -0.23
N THR A 203 -1.17 -12.69 -1.41
CA THR A 203 -2.47 -12.08 -1.65
C THR A 203 -3.58 -13.08 -1.94
N MET A 204 -3.25 -14.38 -1.98
CA MET A 204 -4.19 -15.44 -2.35
C MET A 204 -4.22 -16.57 -1.31
N PRO A 205 -5.40 -17.13 -1.00
CA PRO A 205 -5.49 -18.34 -0.18
C PRO A 205 -4.68 -19.50 -0.77
N THR A 206 -3.83 -20.10 0.05
CA THR A 206 -3.08 -21.33 -0.25
C THR A 206 -3.22 -22.31 0.91
N GLU A 207 -2.83 -23.56 0.75
CA GLU A 207 -2.94 -24.56 1.82
C GLU A 207 -2.20 -24.15 3.10
N THR A 208 -1.11 -23.40 2.96
CA THR A 208 -0.22 -23.02 4.06
C THR A 208 -0.46 -21.62 4.62
N THR A 209 -1.25 -20.77 3.94
CA THR A 209 -1.51 -19.40 4.41
C THR A 209 -2.74 -19.32 5.31
N ASN A 210 -2.57 -18.69 6.47
CA ASN A 210 -3.65 -18.42 7.41
C ASN A 210 -4.18 -16.98 7.33
N VAL A 211 -3.35 -16.07 6.84
CA VAL A 211 -3.66 -14.65 6.63
C VAL A 211 -3.06 -14.22 5.30
N ILE A 212 -3.79 -13.40 4.55
CA ILE A 212 -3.36 -12.83 3.26
C ILE A 212 -3.55 -11.32 3.28
N PHE A 213 -2.89 -10.63 2.35
CA PHE A 213 -2.93 -9.17 2.24
C PHE A 213 -3.82 -8.73 1.07
N ASP A 214 -4.49 -7.59 1.23
CA ASP A 214 -5.30 -7.00 0.15
C ASP A 214 -4.42 -6.35 -0.92
N PRO A 215 -4.41 -6.88 -2.15
CA PRO A 215 -3.70 -6.27 -3.27
C PRO A 215 -4.51 -5.14 -3.92
N SER A 216 -5.26 -4.36 -3.14
CA SER A 216 -6.16 -3.33 -3.68
C SER A 216 -7.37 -3.88 -4.47
N SER A 217 -7.81 -5.10 -4.15
CA SER A 217 -8.92 -5.77 -4.84
C SER A 217 -10.03 -6.21 -3.89
N TYR A 218 -9.70 -6.64 -2.69
CA TYR A 218 -10.67 -7.09 -1.71
C TYR A 218 -11.53 -5.95 -1.18
N GLY A 219 -10.88 -4.82 -0.82
CA GLY A 219 -11.58 -3.61 -0.38
C GLY A 219 -12.43 -3.01 -1.48
N GLN A 220 -11.97 -3.00 -2.74
CA GLN A 220 -12.76 -2.56 -3.89
C GLN A 220 -14.01 -3.41 -4.05
N HIS A 221 -13.88 -4.72 -3.98
CA HIS A 221 -15.00 -5.64 -4.15
C HIS A 221 -16.05 -5.48 -3.06
N LEU A 222 -15.62 -5.36 -1.80
CA LEU A 222 -16.54 -5.26 -0.66
C LEU A 222 -17.20 -3.90 -0.54
N PHE A 223 -16.50 -2.80 -0.85
CA PHE A 223 -16.93 -1.43 -0.54
C PHE A 223 -16.92 -0.46 -1.74
N GLY A 224 -16.62 -0.95 -2.94
CA GLY A 224 -16.60 -0.13 -4.15
C GLY A 224 -15.38 0.81 -4.27
N THR A 225 -15.47 1.74 -5.22
CA THR A 225 -14.42 2.72 -5.54
C THR A 225 -14.93 4.15 -5.50
N CYS A 226 -14.02 5.13 -5.47
CA CYS A 226 -14.36 6.55 -5.56
C CYS A 226 -14.87 6.97 -6.95
N ASN A 227 -14.70 6.15 -7.98
CA ASN A 227 -15.10 6.42 -9.35
C ASN A 227 -16.53 5.92 -9.68
N ALA A 228 -17.43 5.93 -8.71
CA ALA A 228 -18.82 5.49 -8.83
C ALA A 228 -19.01 4.00 -9.18
N GLN A 229 -18.00 3.17 -8.95
CA GLN A 229 -18.12 1.72 -9.00
C GLN A 229 -18.52 1.22 -7.59
N GLY A 230 -19.72 0.69 -7.49
CA GLY A 230 -20.26 0.15 -6.22
C GLY A 230 -19.61 -1.16 -5.78
N PRO A 231 -20.06 -1.70 -4.64
CA PRO A 231 -19.70 -3.04 -4.20
C PRO A 231 -19.93 -4.09 -5.30
N GLY A 232 -19.10 -5.13 -5.30
CA GLY A 232 -19.07 -6.14 -6.37
C GLY A 232 -18.07 -5.85 -7.50
N TYR A 233 -17.51 -4.63 -7.56
CA TYR A 233 -16.49 -4.26 -8.54
C TYR A 233 -15.09 -4.72 -8.10
N ALA A 234 -14.26 -5.11 -9.07
CA ALA A 234 -12.82 -5.27 -8.92
C ALA A 234 -12.11 -5.02 -10.27
N GLU A 235 -10.85 -4.61 -10.22
CA GLU A 235 -10.05 -4.35 -11.42
C GLU A 235 -9.63 -5.66 -12.08
N ARG A 236 -10.06 -5.90 -13.34
CA ARG A 236 -9.72 -7.13 -14.08
C ARG A 236 -8.25 -7.29 -14.41
N HIS A 237 -7.47 -6.23 -14.45
CA HIS A 237 -6.02 -6.35 -14.68
C HIS A 237 -5.24 -6.76 -13.41
N HIS A 238 -5.89 -6.77 -12.24
CA HIS A 238 -5.35 -7.32 -11.01
C HIS A 238 -5.64 -8.83 -10.93
N TRP A 239 -4.65 -9.63 -10.58
CA TRP A 239 -4.83 -11.10 -10.47
C TRP A 239 -6.00 -11.51 -9.58
N ILE A 240 -6.11 -10.85 -8.43
CA ILE A 240 -7.17 -11.13 -7.47
C ILE A 240 -8.52 -10.63 -7.99
N GLY A 241 -8.55 -9.45 -8.60
CA GLY A 241 -9.77 -8.87 -9.14
C GLY A 241 -10.39 -9.75 -10.23
N ASP A 242 -9.58 -10.27 -11.12
CA ASP A 242 -10.02 -11.19 -12.17
C ASP A 242 -10.61 -12.48 -11.59
N MET A 243 -9.93 -13.07 -10.59
CA MET A 243 -10.42 -14.30 -9.92
C MET A 243 -11.75 -14.09 -9.19
N ILE A 244 -11.94 -12.93 -8.56
CA ILE A 244 -13.20 -12.59 -7.88
C ILE A 244 -14.34 -12.50 -8.91
N LEU A 245 -14.11 -11.74 -9.98
CA LEU A 245 -15.13 -11.50 -11.02
C LEU A 245 -15.48 -12.76 -11.82
N ASP A 246 -14.55 -13.70 -11.93
CA ASP A 246 -14.77 -14.99 -12.57
C ASP A 246 -15.35 -16.07 -11.61
N GLY A 247 -15.63 -15.70 -10.36
CA GLY A 247 -16.22 -16.58 -9.34
C GLY A 247 -15.26 -17.65 -8.79
N ASN A 248 -13.96 -17.54 -9.10
CA ASN A 248 -12.93 -18.47 -8.62
C ASN A 248 -12.42 -18.13 -7.20
N LEU A 249 -12.81 -16.98 -6.67
CA LEU A 249 -12.45 -16.51 -5.34
C LEU A 249 -13.65 -15.77 -4.73
N LYS A 250 -14.11 -16.21 -3.57
CA LYS A 250 -15.16 -15.54 -2.81
C LYS A 250 -14.55 -14.62 -1.77
N VAL A 251 -15.12 -13.42 -1.61
CA VAL A 251 -14.70 -12.44 -0.61
C VAL A 251 -15.92 -11.97 0.18
N TYR A 252 -15.82 -12.00 1.50
CA TYR A 252 -16.94 -11.65 2.38
C TYR A 252 -16.45 -11.27 3.78
N ILE A 253 -17.36 -10.67 4.57
CA ILE A 253 -17.17 -10.44 6.01
C ILE A 253 -18.17 -11.30 6.76
N GLU A 254 -17.69 -12.02 7.76
CA GLU A 254 -18.48 -12.85 8.66
C GLU A 254 -18.05 -12.55 10.11
N ASP A 255 -19.02 -12.19 10.95
CA ASP A 255 -18.81 -11.79 12.35
C ASP A 255 -17.74 -10.70 12.53
N GLY A 256 -17.68 -9.76 11.58
CA GLY A 256 -16.70 -8.66 11.56
C GLY A 256 -15.29 -9.07 11.14
N VAL A 257 -15.09 -10.27 10.61
CA VAL A 257 -13.80 -10.72 10.08
C VAL A 257 -13.88 -10.86 8.57
N ALA A 258 -12.95 -10.23 7.85
CA ALA A 258 -12.87 -10.34 6.40
C ALA A 258 -12.13 -11.62 5.98
N PHE A 259 -12.70 -12.31 5.01
CA PHE A 259 -12.19 -13.57 4.47
C PHE A 259 -12.15 -13.56 2.95
N ALA A 260 -11.15 -14.28 2.44
CA ALA A 260 -11.15 -14.78 1.07
C ALA A 260 -11.21 -16.31 1.11
N GLU A 261 -12.02 -16.91 0.22
CA GLU A 261 -12.21 -18.34 0.16
C GLU A 261 -12.00 -18.85 -1.27
N LYS A 262 -11.09 -19.79 -1.39
CA LYS A 262 -10.78 -20.50 -2.64
C LYS A 262 -10.78 -22.00 -2.38
N GLU A 263 -11.51 -22.79 -3.21
CA GLU A 263 -11.53 -24.26 -3.12
C GLU A 263 -11.84 -24.76 -1.69
N ASN A 264 -12.80 -24.12 -1.00
CA ASN A 264 -13.19 -24.35 0.40
C ASN A 264 -12.10 -24.00 1.44
N LYS A 265 -11.01 -23.39 1.06
CA LYS A 265 -10.01 -22.86 1.97
C LYS A 265 -10.36 -21.41 2.32
N LYS A 266 -10.84 -21.20 3.53
CA LYS A 266 -11.15 -19.91 4.12
C LYS A 266 -9.90 -19.31 4.76
N THR A 267 -9.50 -18.12 4.35
CA THR A 267 -8.28 -17.42 4.81
C THR A 267 -8.62 -16.00 5.23
N LYS A 268 -8.12 -15.55 6.38
CA LYS A 268 -8.33 -14.19 6.87
C LYS A 268 -7.60 -13.17 6.02
N ILE A 269 -8.17 -11.98 5.88
CA ILE A 269 -7.54 -10.83 5.21
C ILE A 269 -6.93 -9.93 6.28
N ALA A 270 -5.66 -9.53 6.10
CA ALA A 270 -4.89 -8.73 7.06
C ALA A 270 -5.33 -7.27 7.12
N ASN A 271 -5.70 -6.72 5.97
CA ASN A 271 -6.03 -5.32 5.77
C ASN A 271 -7.00 -5.17 4.60
N LEU A 272 -7.73 -4.07 4.52
CA LEU A 272 -8.53 -3.70 3.35
C LEU A 272 -8.14 -2.32 2.86
N HIS A 273 -7.87 -2.19 1.57
CA HIS A 273 -7.60 -0.93 0.89
C HIS A 273 -8.92 -0.35 0.36
N ILE A 274 -9.38 0.73 0.97
CA ILE A 274 -10.74 1.26 0.77
C ILE A 274 -10.76 2.39 -0.25
N HIS A 275 -10.86 2.03 -1.52
CA HIS A 275 -10.87 2.99 -2.64
C HIS A 275 -12.07 3.94 -2.65
N SER A 276 -13.21 3.54 -2.09
CA SER A 276 -14.37 4.43 -1.91
C SER A 276 -14.14 5.54 -0.90
N LYS A 277 -13.07 5.43 -0.08
CA LYS A 277 -12.78 6.31 1.08
C LYS A 277 -13.86 6.26 2.17
N ASN A 278 -14.80 5.33 2.10
CA ASN A 278 -15.84 5.14 3.12
C ASN A 278 -15.35 4.22 4.24
N THR A 279 -14.24 4.58 4.85
CA THR A 279 -13.54 3.79 5.88
C THR A 279 -14.35 3.66 7.17
N SER A 280 -15.19 4.63 7.49
CA SER A 280 -16.07 4.59 8.66
C SER A 280 -17.11 3.47 8.58
N GLU A 281 -17.66 3.17 7.41
CA GLU A 281 -18.57 2.05 7.17
C GLU A 281 -17.85 0.70 7.40
N VAL A 282 -16.59 0.61 6.96
CA VAL A 282 -15.77 -0.58 7.16
C VAL A 282 -15.54 -0.82 8.65
N LEU A 283 -15.11 0.22 9.38
CA LEU A 283 -14.92 0.13 10.83
C LEU A 283 -16.21 -0.24 11.56
N ASP A 284 -17.33 0.36 11.19
CA ASP A 284 -18.64 0.03 11.76
C ASP A 284 -19.02 -1.44 11.50
N THR A 285 -18.75 -1.93 10.30
CA THR A 285 -18.99 -3.34 9.93
C THR A 285 -18.15 -4.29 10.78
N ILE A 286 -16.86 -3.99 10.97
CA ILE A 286 -15.93 -4.82 11.74
C ILE A 286 -16.26 -4.78 13.23
N LEU A 287 -16.39 -3.58 13.81
CA LEU A 287 -16.59 -3.40 15.26
C LEU A 287 -17.93 -3.95 15.74
N ASN A 288 -18.97 -3.82 14.94
CA ASN A 288 -20.31 -4.33 15.25
C ASN A 288 -20.54 -5.78 14.80
N LYS A 289 -19.47 -6.47 14.36
CA LYS A 289 -19.50 -7.88 13.92
C LYS A 289 -20.60 -8.17 12.90
N LYS A 290 -20.77 -7.22 11.96
CA LYS A 290 -21.74 -7.38 10.88
C LYS A 290 -21.26 -8.40 9.86
N ASN A 291 -22.22 -9.00 9.16
CA ASN A 291 -21.96 -9.86 8.03
C ASN A 291 -22.13 -9.06 6.72
N LEU A 292 -21.24 -9.28 5.77
CA LEU A 292 -21.32 -8.73 4.43
C LEU A 292 -20.99 -9.85 3.43
N PHE A 293 -21.99 -10.33 2.74
CA PHE A 293 -21.87 -11.33 1.68
C PHE A 293 -22.26 -10.66 0.36
N MET A 294 -21.34 -10.65 -0.59
CA MET A 294 -21.65 -10.20 -1.93
C MET A 294 -22.37 -11.33 -2.66
N GLU A 295 -23.63 -11.10 -3.03
CA GLU A 295 -24.32 -12.02 -3.95
C GLU A 295 -23.57 -11.98 -5.28
N ASN A 296 -23.21 -13.15 -5.82
CA ASN A 296 -22.62 -13.23 -7.15
C ASN A 296 -23.64 -12.64 -8.13
N VAL A 297 -23.38 -11.43 -8.60
CA VAL A 297 -24.09 -10.86 -9.76
C VAL A 297 -23.63 -11.69 -10.96
N LEU A 298 -24.42 -12.72 -11.29
CA LEU A 298 -24.27 -13.53 -12.51
C LEU A 298 -24.60 -12.71 -13.74
#